data_301901f7f590483e60c245fd5af6fa9c
#
_entry.id   301901f7f590483e60c245fd5af6fa9c
#
_cell.length_a   1.000
_cell.length_b   1.000
_cell.length_c   1.000
_cell.angle_alpha   90.00
_cell.angle_beta   90.00
_cell.angle_gamma   90.00
#
_symmetry.space_group_name_H-M   'P 1'
#
loop_
_entity.id
_entity.type
_entity.pdbx_description
1 polymer ?
#
loop_
_entity_poly.entity_id
_entity_poly.type
_entity_poly.pdbx_seq_one_letter_code
_entity_poly.pdbx_strand_id
1 'polypeptide(L)'
;MTQKIVIDIELVEKLAALGDTMEEIASSLGISAATLYNRKRYDQEIRDAIKRGKIRGIRQIENVIFKAAAEGNLTAAIFYLKNRAPDKWNVKPKDDNIEPFKPYM
;
A
#
# COMPACT_ATOMS: atom_id res chain seq x y z
N MET A 1 -6.08 38.12 -1.25
CA MET A 1 -5.01 37.40 -0.62
C MET A 1 -5.38 35.96 -0.30
N THR A 2 -4.48 35.08 -0.58
CA THR A 2 -4.77 33.69 -0.43
C THR A 2 -4.32 33.19 0.93
N GLN A 3 -5.20 32.54 1.64
CA GLN A 3 -4.83 31.91 2.90
C GLN A 3 -4.30 30.54 2.65
N LYS A 4 -3.31 30.19 3.42
CA LYS A 4 -2.78 28.84 3.34
C LYS A 4 -3.75 27.88 4.02
N ILE A 5 -4.14 26.86 3.31
CA ILE A 5 -5.04 25.85 3.85
C ILE A 5 -4.27 24.98 4.83
N VAL A 6 -4.83 24.81 6.01
CA VAL A 6 -4.25 23.96 7.02
C VAL A 6 -4.77 22.54 6.79
N ILE A 7 -3.85 21.62 6.61
CA ILE A 7 -4.19 20.23 6.37
C ILE A 7 -3.88 19.41 7.60
N ASP A 8 -4.86 18.63 8.03
CA ASP A 8 -4.72 17.75 9.19
C ASP A 8 -3.84 16.57 8.81
N ILE A 9 -2.59 16.61 9.25
CA ILE A 9 -1.60 15.59 8.89
C ILE A 9 -2.00 14.22 9.43
N GLU A 10 -2.52 14.16 10.63
CA GLU A 10 -2.93 12.88 11.20
C GLU A 10 -4.07 12.26 10.41
N LEU A 11 -4.99 13.08 9.94
CA LEU A 11 -6.09 12.58 9.13
C LEU A 11 -5.58 12.07 7.79
N VAL A 12 -4.63 12.78 7.18
CA VAL A 12 -4.03 12.34 5.93
C VAL A 12 -3.41 10.94 6.10
N GLU A 13 -2.67 10.77 7.18
CA GLU A 13 -2.03 9.47 7.43
C GLU A 13 -3.07 8.38 7.64
N LYS A 14 -4.11 8.68 8.40
CA LYS A 14 -5.18 7.71 8.67
C LYS A 14 -5.89 7.29 7.39
N LEU A 15 -6.22 8.27 6.53
CA LEU A 15 -6.93 7.97 5.29
C LEU A 15 -6.05 7.17 4.33
N ALA A 16 -4.77 7.51 4.28
CA ALA A 16 -3.84 6.74 3.46
C ALA A 16 -3.74 5.30 3.97
N ALA A 17 -3.78 5.11 5.29
CA ALA A 17 -3.73 3.77 5.86
C ALA A 17 -4.98 2.96 5.52
N LEU A 18 -6.09 3.63 5.26
CA LEU A 18 -7.32 2.96 4.83
C LEU A 18 -7.31 2.62 3.36
N GLY A 19 -6.26 3.03 2.64
CA GLY A 19 -6.15 2.73 1.22
C GLY A 19 -6.81 3.77 0.32
N ASP A 20 -7.13 4.92 0.85
CA ASP A 20 -7.79 5.96 0.06
C ASP A 20 -6.87 6.46 -1.05
N THR A 21 -7.48 6.80 -2.18
CA THR A 21 -6.77 7.47 -3.26
C THR A 21 -6.54 8.93 -2.91
N MET A 22 -5.69 9.60 -3.67
CA MET A 22 -5.47 11.02 -3.45
C MET A 22 -6.77 11.81 -3.56
N GLU A 23 -7.60 11.45 -4.52
CA GLU A 23 -8.90 12.11 -4.70
C GLU A 23 -9.79 11.92 -3.49
N GLU A 24 -9.79 10.72 -2.93
CA GLU A 24 -10.61 10.43 -1.76
C GLU A 24 -10.10 11.18 -0.54
N ILE A 25 -8.79 11.22 -0.38
CA ILE A 25 -8.20 11.98 0.73
C ILE A 25 -8.54 13.46 0.61
N ALA A 26 -8.38 14.01 -0.59
CA ALA A 26 -8.70 15.42 -0.81
C ALA A 26 -10.16 15.72 -0.50
N SER A 27 -11.04 14.84 -0.95
CA SER A 27 -12.46 14.99 -0.70
C SER A 27 -12.76 15.02 0.80
N SER A 28 -12.13 14.11 1.54
CA SER A 28 -12.33 14.07 3.00
C SER A 28 -11.78 15.31 3.69
N LEU A 29 -10.73 15.91 3.11
CA LEU A 29 -10.17 17.13 3.66
C LEU A 29 -10.92 18.39 3.23
N GLY A 30 -11.85 18.25 2.30
CA GLY A 30 -12.59 19.39 1.80
C GLY A 30 -11.82 20.26 0.83
N ILE A 31 -10.83 19.68 0.15
CA ILE A 31 -10.04 20.43 -0.84
C ILE A 31 -10.04 19.65 -2.15
N SER A 32 -9.58 20.33 -3.21
CA SER A 32 -9.50 19.66 -4.50
C SER A 32 -8.28 18.73 -4.54
N ALA A 33 -8.37 17.71 -5.40
CA ALA A 33 -7.23 16.84 -5.60
C ALA A 33 -6.01 17.61 -6.08
N ALA A 34 -6.23 18.60 -6.95
CA ALA A 34 -5.13 19.42 -7.45
C ALA A 34 -4.41 20.13 -6.30
N THR A 35 -5.18 20.67 -5.36
CA THR A 35 -4.59 21.32 -4.19
C THR A 35 -3.77 20.34 -3.38
N LEU A 36 -4.29 19.14 -3.17
CA LEU A 36 -3.57 18.15 -2.39
C LEU A 36 -2.28 17.71 -3.10
N TYR A 37 -2.34 17.48 -4.40
CA TYR A 37 -1.14 17.13 -5.17
C TYR A 37 -0.10 18.25 -5.09
N ASN A 38 -0.57 19.49 -5.17
CA ASN A 38 0.35 20.62 -5.10
C ASN A 38 1.02 20.70 -3.73
N ARG A 39 0.23 20.52 -2.67
CA ARG A 39 0.79 20.54 -1.32
C ARG A 39 1.74 19.37 -1.09
N LYS A 40 1.41 18.22 -1.64
CA LYS A 40 2.30 17.05 -1.55
C LYS A 40 3.66 17.36 -2.17
N ARG A 41 3.66 18.14 -3.26
CA ARG A 41 4.90 18.47 -3.95
C ARG A 41 5.85 19.29 -3.08
N TYR A 42 5.31 20.21 -2.31
CA TYR A 42 6.13 21.18 -1.59
C TYR A 42 6.19 20.95 -0.08
N ASP A 43 5.39 20.08 0.44
CA ASP A 43 5.30 19.87 1.89
C ASP A 43 5.70 18.46 2.23
N GLN A 44 6.89 18.35 2.82
CA GLN A 44 7.42 17.04 3.16
C GLN A 44 6.58 16.33 4.21
N GLU A 45 5.99 17.08 5.13
CA GLU A 45 5.12 16.48 6.15
C GLU A 45 3.97 15.70 5.52
N ILE A 46 3.39 16.29 4.48
CA ILE A 46 2.27 15.65 3.81
C ILE A 46 2.74 14.40 3.06
N ARG A 47 3.87 14.51 2.35
CA ARG A 47 4.44 13.35 1.67
C ARG A 47 4.71 12.22 2.65
N ASP A 48 5.31 12.55 3.77
CA ASP A 48 5.68 11.55 4.75
C ASP A 48 4.45 10.92 5.39
N ALA A 49 3.43 11.70 5.65
CA ALA A 49 2.19 11.19 6.22
C ALA A 49 1.52 10.19 5.29
N ILE A 50 1.46 10.54 4.00
CA ILE A 50 0.88 9.64 3.01
C ILE A 50 1.67 8.34 2.95
N LYS A 51 2.97 8.44 2.92
CA LYS A 51 3.84 7.28 2.84
C LYS A 51 3.70 6.39 4.09
N ARG A 52 3.73 7.00 5.27
CA ARG A 52 3.58 6.24 6.51
C ARG A 52 2.23 5.54 6.55
N GLY A 53 1.18 6.25 6.13
CA GLY A 53 -0.14 5.68 6.14
C GLY A 53 -0.25 4.48 5.22
N LYS A 54 0.25 4.62 4.00
CA LYS A 54 0.21 3.52 3.04
C LYS A 54 0.96 2.30 3.56
N ILE A 55 2.14 2.52 4.11
CA ILE A 55 2.93 1.42 4.64
C ILE A 55 2.20 0.75 5.79
N ARG A 56 1.60 1.54 6.68
CA ARG A 56 0.88 0.99 7.82
C ARG A 56 -0.31 0.15 7.38
N GLY A 57 -1.05 0.66 6.38
CA GLY A 57 -2.20 -0.09 5.87
C GLY A 57 -1.79 -1.41 5.23
N ILE A 58 -0.74 -1.37 4.43
CA ILE A 58 -0.24 -2.58 3.78
C ILE A 58 0.22 -3.58 4.83
N ARG A 59 0.92 -3.12 5.87
CA ARG A 59 1.40 -4.01 6.91
C ARG A 59 0.28 -4.68 7.68
N GLN A 60 -0.81 -3.97 7.88
CA GLN A 60 -1.96 -4.58 8.55
C GLN A 60 -2.50 -5.76 7.77
N ILE A 61 -2.59 -5.60 6.46
CA ILE A 61 -3.09 -6.68 5.60
C ILE A 61 -2.05 -7.79 5.49
N GLU A 62 -0.78 -7.43 5.36
CA GLU A 62 0.27 -8.45 5.34
C GLU A 62 0.24 -9.30 6.60
N ASN A 63 -0.06 -8.67 7.73
CA ASN A 63 -0.11 -9.39 8.98
C ASN A 63 -1.25 -10.40 8.99
N VAL A 64 -2.40 -10.04 8.41
CA VAL A 64 -3.51 -10.97 8.28
C VAL A 64 -3.12 -12.15 7.40
N ILE A 65 -2.47 -11.87 6.28
CA ILE A 65 -2.03 -12.91 5.36
C ILE A 65 -1.00 -13.82 6.03
N PHE A 66 -0.06 -13.22 6.75
CA PHE A 66 0.97 -13.98 7.45
C PHE A 66 0.35 -14.92 8.48
N LYS A 67 -0.61 -14.42 9.25
CA LYS A 67 -1.28 -15.25 10.24
C LYS A 67 -2.05 -16.39 9.59
N ALA A 68 -2.77 -16.09 8.53
CA ALA A 68 -3.52 -17.12 7.83
C ALA A 68 -2.60 -18.19 7.29
N ALA A 69 -1.47 -17.77 6.72
CA ALA A 69 -0.47 -18.69 6.18
C ALA A 69 0.10 -19.58 7.28
N ALA A 70 0.42 -18.98 8.42
CA ALA A 70 0.99 -19.71 9.54
C ALA A 70 0.00 -20.75 10.10
N GLU A 71 -1.30 -20.49 9.92
CA GLU A 71 -2.33 -21.41 10.38
C GLU A 71 -2.70 -22.45 9.35
N GLY A 72 -2.00 -22.50 8.23
CA GLY A 72 -2.17 -23.57 7.27
C GLY A 72 -2.88 -23.19 5.98
N ASN A 73 -3.21 -21.92 5.78
CA ASN A 73 -3.84 -21.51 4.54
C ASN A 73 -2.78 -21.45 3.43
N LEU A 74 -2.82 -22.44 2.54
CA LEU A 74 -1.80 -22.54 1.50
C LEU A 74 -1.86 -21.40 0.49
N THR A 75 -3.05 -20.94 0.16
CA THR A 75 -3.17 -19.81 -0.76
C THR A 75 -2.48 -18.58 -0.20
N ALA A 76 -2.73 -18.29 1.07
CA ALA A 76 -2.08 -17.17 1.74
C ALA A 76 -0.58 -17.36 1.81
N ALA A 77 -0.13 -18.59 2.08
CA ALA A 77 1.29 -18.89 2.18
C ALA A 77 2.00 -18.66 0.85
N ILE A 78 1.41 -19.14 -0.23
CA ILE A 78 1.99 -18.97 -1.56
C ILE A 78 2.02 -17.50 -1.94
N PHE A 79 0.93 -16.79 -1.68
CA PHE A 79 0.88 -15.38 -1.98
C PHE A 79 1.95 -14.61 -1.21
N TYR A 80 2.09 -14.90 0.06
CA TYR A 80 3.08 -14.24 0.91
C TYR A 80 4.49 -14.48 0.38
N LEU A 81 4.79 -15.75 0.08
CA LEU A 81 6.14 -16.11 -0.36
C LEU A 81 6.48 -15.49 -1.71
N LYS A 82 5.51 -15.43 -2.62
CA LYS A 82 5.76 -14.82 -3.93
C LYS A 82 6.09 -13.34 -3.80
N ASN A 83 5.53 -12.68 -2.80
CA ASN A 83 5.74 -11.25 -2.63
C ASN A 83 6.94 -10.91 -1.77
N ARG A 84 7.26 -11.78 -0.80
CA ARG A 84 8.36 -11.49 0.12
C ARG A 84 9.65 -12.20 -0.24
N ALA A 85 9.57 -13.28 -0.97
CA ALA A 85 10.74 -14.04 -1.40
C ALA A 85 10.62 -14.39 -2.88
N PRO A 86 10.47 -13.39 -3.74
CA PRO A 86 10.22 -13.65 -5.16
C PRO A 86 11.35 -14.38 -5.86
N ASP A 87 12.56 -14.24 -5.37
CA ASP A 87 13.69 -14.94 -6.00
C ASP A 87 13.51 -16.44 -5.96
N LYS A 88 12.85 -16.94 -4.94
CA LYS A 88 12.63 -18.37 -4.80
C LYS A 88 11.26 -18.81 -5.28
N TRP A 89 10.26 -17.96 -5.12
CA TRP A 89 8.88 -18.37 -5.25
C TRP A 89 8.13 -17.75 -6.39
N ASN A 90 8.77 -16.82 -7.10
CA ASN A 90 8.10 -16.13 -8.19
C ASN A 90 8.35 -16.87 -9.49
N VAL A 91 7.31 -17.53 -9.98
CA VAL A 91 7.38 -18.22 -11.26
C VAL A 91 6.87 -17.26 -12.31
N LYS A 92 7.74 -16.81 -13.19
CA LYS A 92 7.37 -15.82 -14.19
C LYS A 92 6.99 -16.52 -15.49
N PRO A 93 5.76 -16.32 -15.94
CA PRO A 93 5.29 -17.02 -17.14
C PRO A 93 5.90 -16.51 -18.43
N LYS A 94 6.62 -15.41 -18.40
CA LYS A 94 7.18 -14.86 -19.63
C LYS A 94 8.21 -15.76 -20.29
N ASP A 95 8.78 -16.67 -19.53
CA ASP A 95 9.71 -17.63 -20.06
C ASP A 95 8.93 -18.90 -20.36
N ASP A 96 8.79 -19.21 -21.63
CA ASP A 96 7.96 -20.33 -22.05
C ASP A 96 8.45 -21.66 -21.53
N ASN A 97 9.70 -21.72 -21.14
CA ASN A 97 10.27 -22.96 -20.64
C ASN A 97 10.12 -23.12 -19.14
N ILE A 98 9.58 -22.13 -18.48
CA ILE A 98 9.36 -22.20 -17.05
C ILE A 98 8.09 -22.97 -16.79
N GLU A 99 8.23 -24.04 -16.03
CA GLU A 99 7.05 -24.78 -15.63
C GLU A 99 6.31 -24.07 -14.53
N PRO A 100 4.99 -24.27 -14.45
CA PRO A 100 4.23 -23.71 -13.35
C PRO A 100 4.80 -24.16 -12.02
N PHE A 101 4.64 -23.33 -11.02
CA PHE A 101 5.11 -23.65 -9.71
C PHE A 101 4.45 -24.92 -9.19
N LYS A 102 5.27 -25.83 -8.74
CA LYS A 102 4.81 -27.09 -8.15
C LYS A 102 5.19 -27.07 -6.69
N PRO A 103 4.21 -26.99 -5.80
CA PRO A 103 4.52 -26.87 -4.37
C PRO A 103 5.18 -28.09 -3.78
N TYR A 104 5.02 -29.23 -4.42
CA TYR A 104 5.61 -30.46 -3.91
C TYR A 104 6.36 -31.18 -4.97
N MET A 105 7.53 -31.54 -4.62
CA MET A 105 8.30 -32.38 -5.50
C MET A 105 8.96 -33.45 -4.70
#